data_d86fc17206e2816c661d91dfdaf2e082
#
_entry.id   d86fc17206e2816c661d91dfdaf2e082
#
_cell.length_a   1.000
_cell.length_b   1.000
_cell.length_c   1.000
_cell.angle_alpha   90.00
_cell.angle_beta   90.00
_cell.angle_gamma   90.00
#
_symmetry.space_group_name_H-M   'P 1'
#
loop_
_entity.id
_entity.type
_entity.pdbx_description
1 polymer ?
#
loop_
_entity_poly.entity_id
_entity_poly.type
_entity_poly.pdbx_seq_one_letter_code
_entity_poly.pdbx_strand_id
1 'polypeptide(L)'
;MFRIGKTLVSEEIIENNFHCNISKCKGACCVEGTAGAPLEKIEAENLTQNFDKISKYLSHRAKKTINSNGKYVTLSDGKLETPLIDSKACVYVHYEKNGSLSCGIEKAYVNNEISFNKPISCHLYPVRVKEYSEFTAVNYHNWFICSDACSLGNELKKPVFEFVK
;
A
#
# COMPACT_ATOMS: atom_id res chain seq x y z
N MET A 1 23.03 -2.08 -7.66
CA MET A 1 22.00 -1.39 -8.48
C MET A 1 22.32 -1.63 -9.94
N PHE A 2 21.36 -2.05 -10.73
CA PHE A 2 21.54 -2.30 -12.17
C PHE A 2 20.52 -1.49 -12.98
N ARG A 3 20.81 -1.31 -14.27
CA ARG A 3 20.01 -0.48 -15.18
C ARG A 3 19.33 -1.30 -16.27
N ILE A 4 18.04 -1.09 -16.45
CA ILE A 4 17.24 -1.66 -17.54
C ILE A 4 16.60 -0.48 -18.31
N GLY A 5 17.17 -0.13 -19.46
CA GLY A 5 16.74 1.04 -20.22
C GLY A 5 16.86 2.33 -19.39
N LYS A 6 15.74 3.00 -19.11
CA LYS A 6 15.65 4.18 -18.24
C LYS A 6 15.35 3.85 -16.78
N THR A 7 15.28 2.58 -16.39
CA THR A 7 14.96 2.16 -15.04
C THR A 7 16.20 1.73 -14.28
N LEU A 8 16.40 2.25 -13.07
CA LEU A 8 17.41 1.83 -12.11
C LEU A 8 16.76 0.94 -11.06
N VAL A 9 17.27 -0.28 -10.89
CA VAL A 9 16.71 -1.28 -9.99
C VAL A 9 17.71 -1.62 -8.90
N SER A 10 17.26 -1.63 -7.65
CA SER A 10 18.05 -2.10 -6.50
C SER A 10 18.31 -3.61 -6.61
N GLU A 11 19.53 -4.06 -6.35
CA GLU A 11 19.91 -5.48 -6.32
C GLU A 11 19.11 -6.26 -5.28
N GLU A 12 18.74 -5.60 -4.19
CA GLU A 12 17.92 -6.18 -3.12
C GLU A 12 16.59 -6.75 -3.61
N ILE A 13 16.05 -6.26 -4.73
CA ILE A 13 14.80 -6.80 -5.33
C ILE A 13 15.02 -8.21 -5.89
N ILE A 14 16.26 -8.53 -6.30
CA ILE A 14 16.64 -9.85 -6.80
C ILE A 14 17.19 -10.73 -5.68
N GLU A 15 17.98 -10.15 -4.79
CA GLU A 15 18.74 -10.88 -3.76
C GLU A 15 17.91 -11.19 -2.52
N ASN A 16 17.00 -10.29 -2.13
CA ASN A 16 16.17 -10.48 -0.94
C ASN A 16 14.93 -11.33 -1.25
N ASN A 17 14.53 -12.12 -0.26
CA ASN A 17 13.30 -12.88 -0.28
C ASN A 17 12.22 -12.16 0.54
N PHE A 18 10.98 -12.26 0.09
CA PHE A 18 9.84 -11.64 0.77
C PHE A 18 8.55 -12.40 0.47
N HIS A 19 7.76 -12.63 1.51
CA HIS A 19 6.38 -13.09 1.37
C HIS A 19 5.56 -12.56 2.53
N CYS A 20 4.52 -11.76 2.23
CA CYS A 20 3.72 -11.10 3.27
C CYS A 20 3.16 -12.11 4.28
N ASN A 21 3.42 -11.88 5.56
CA ASN A 21 3.00 -12.76 6.66
C ASN A 21 1.94 -12.06 7.53
N ILE A 22 0.71 -11.93 6.98
CA ILE A 22 -0.40 -11.25 7.66
C ILE A 22 -0.78 -11.94 8.98
N SER A 23 -0.58 -13.25 9.08
CA SER A 23 -0.85 -14.00 10.32
C SER A 23 0.00 -13.51 11.49
N LYS A 24 1.20 -13.01 11.21
CA LYS A 24 2.14 -12.46 12.21
C LYS A 24 1.98 -10.94 12.35
N CYS A 25 2.16 -10.18 11.29
CA CYS A 25 2.13 -8.70 11.35
C CYS A 25 0.72 -8.12 11.51
N LYS A 26 -0.35 -8.94 11.34
CA LYS A 26 -1.75 -8.49 11.47
C LYS A 26 -2.14 -7.32 10.56
N GLY A 27 -1.39 -7.03 9.51
CA GLY A 27 -1.64 -5.89 8.63
C GLY A 27 -1.10 -4.56 9.18
N ALA A 28 -0.03 -4.59 9.98
CA ALA A 28 0.57 -3.42 10.64
C ALA A 28 0.89 -2.26 9.68
N CYS A 29 1.22 -2.52 8.42
CA CYS A 29 1.49 -1.48 7.41
C CYS A 29 0.32 -0.50 7.19
N CYS A 30 -0.91 -0.88 7.56
CA CYS A 30 -2.07 0.01 7.49
C CYS A 30 -2.20 0.98 8.67
N VAL A 31 -1.44 0.78 9.76
CA VAL A 31 -1.58 1.54 11.02
C VAL A 31 -0.28 2.07 11.60
N GLU A 32 0.87 1.58 11.16
CA GLU A 32 2.19 1.96 11.69
C GLU A 32 2.91 3.05 10.86
N GLY A 33 2.33 3.47 9.74
CA GLY A 33 2.91 4.48 8.86
C GLY A 33 2.82 5.90 9.45
N THR A 34 3.76 6.75 9.06
CA THR A 34 3.75 8.20 9.36
C THR A 34 3.24 9.04 8.17
N ALA A 35 2.98 8.39 7.03
CA ALA A 35 2.47 8.98 5.79
C ALA A 35 1.39 8.08 5.20
N GLY A 36 0.53 8.64 4.38
CA GLY A 36 -0.47 7.91 3.61
C GLY A 36 0.17 7.04 2.53
N ALA A 37 -0.60 6.14 1.96
CA ALA A 37 -0.16 5.41 0.78
C ALA A 37 -0.10 6.37 -0.43
N PRO A 38 1.04 6.46 -1.14
CA PRO A 38 1.13 7.21 -2.38
C PRO A 38 0.09 6.75 -3.40
N LEU A 39 -0.52 7.70 -4.09
CA LEU A 39 -1.57 7.45 -5.09
C LEU A 39 -1.18 8.02 -6.43
N GLU A 40 -1.48 7.28 -7.48
CA GLU A 40 -1.56 7.80 -8.83
C GLU A 40 -2.84 8.63 -9.00
N LYS A 41 -2.84 9.56 -9.96
CA LYS A 41 -4.02 10.42 -10.22
C LYS A 41 -5.27 9.60 -10.52
N ILE A 42 -5.14 8.55 -11.34
CA ILE A 42 -6.26 7.66 -11.67
C ILE A 42 -6.78 6.91 -10.44
N GLU A 43 -5.92 6.56 -9.49
CA GLU A 43 -6.33 5.91 -8.25
C GLU A 43 -7.14 6.86 -7.36
N ALA A 44 -6.72 8.12 -7.23
CA ALA A 44 -7.46 9.15 -6.50
C ALA A 44 -8.85 9.41 -7.11
N GLU A 45 -8.95 9.43 -8.45
CA GLU A 45 -10.20 9.53 -9.18
C GLU A 45 -11.10 8.32 -8.91
N ASN A 46 -10.55 7.10 -8.99
CA ASN A 46 -11.26 5.86 -8.70
C ASN A 46 -11.79 5.81 -7.26
N LEU A 47 -10.98 6.23 -6.27
CA LEU A 47 -11.42 6.33 -4.88
C LEU A 47 -12.59 7.31 -4.72
N THR A 48 -12.58 8.39 -5.47
CA THR A 48 -13.65 9.39 -5.44
C THR A 48 -14.95 8.85 -6.02
N GLN A 49 -14.88 8.22 -7.18
CA GLN A 49 -16.04 7.70 -7.92
C GLN A 49 -16.71 6.50 -7.22
N ASN A 50 -15.93 5.69 -6.53
CA ASN A 50 -16.41 4.44 -5.92
C ASN A 50 -16.50 4.51 -4.39
N PHE A 51 -16.43 5.70 -3.81
CA PHE A 51 -16.39 5.87 -2.36
C PHE A 51 -17.58 5.23 -1.63
N ASP A 52 -18.78 5.33 -2.16
CA ASP A 52 -19.99 4.77 -1.55
C ASP A 52 -19.88 3.26 -1.34
N LYS A 53 -19.25 2.57 -2.29
CA LYS A 53 -19.01 1.12 -2.24
C LYS A 53 -17.92 0.78 -1.22
N ILE A 54 -16.79 1.51 -1.27
CA ILE A 54 -15.66 1.34 -0.36
C ILE A 54 -16.05 1.67 1.07
N SER A 55 -16.86 2.70 1.29
CA SER A 55 -17.24 3.21 2.60
C SER A 55 -17.94 2.18 3.49
N LYS A 56 -18.57 1.15 2.91
CA LYS A 56 -19.21 0.04 3.64
C LYS A 56 -18.22 -0.72 4.52
N TYR A 57 -16.96 -0.74 4.13
CA TYR A 57 -15.87 -1.46 4.82
C TYR A 57 -15.09 -0.57 5.79
N LEU A 58 -15.43 0.72 5.90
CA LEU A 58 -14.69 1.68 6.70
C LEU A 58 -15.36 1.93 8.04
N SER A 59 -14.53 2.16 9.07
CA SER A 59 -15.01 2.54 10.39
C SER A 59 -15.70 3.92 10.37
N HIS A 60 -16.54 4.19 11.37
CA HIS A 60 -17.17 5.52 11.52
C HIS A 60 -16.12 6.64 11.62
N ARG A 61 -15.00 6.38 12.35
CA ARG A 61 -13.89 7.34 12.50
C ARG A 61 -13.22 7.64 11.17
N ALA A 62 -12.97 6.62 10.34
CA ALA A 62 -12.44 6.76 8.99
C ALA A 62 -13.34 7.63 8.11
N LYS A 63 -14.66 7.34 8.10
CA LYS A 63 -15.64 8.14 7.35
C LYS A 63 -15.66 9.60 7.78
N LYS A 64 -15.59 9.87 9.09
CA LYS A 64 -15.52 11.23 9.63
C LYS A 64 -14.26 11.95 9.14
N THR A 65 -13.10 11.29 9.20
CA THR A 65 -11.83 11.84 8.71
C THR A 65 -11.89 12.14 7.21
N ILE A 66 -12.45 11.22 6.41
CA ILE A 66 -12.60 11.41 4.96
C ILE A 66 -13.55 12.57 4.64
N ASN A 67 -14.62 12.74 5.41
CA ASN A 67 -15.53 13.88 5.22
C ASN A 67 -14.85 15.23 5.50
N SER A 68 -13.89 15.27 6.42
CA SER A 68 -13.14 16.50 6.75
C SER A 68 -11.95 16.74 5.81
N ASN A 69 -11.20 15.70 5.46
CA ASN A 69 -9.90 15.82 4.78
C ASN A 69 -9.96 15.43 3.29
N GLY A 70 -11.08 14.87 2.83
CA GLY A 70 -11.20 14.32 1.48
C GLY A 70 -10.88 12.82 1.42
N LYS A 71 -11.10 12.24 0.25
CA LYS A 71 -10.83 10.82 -0.05
C LYS A 71 -9.35 10.55 -0.32
N TYR A 72 -8.61 11.58 -0.63
CA TYR A 72 -7.16 11.65 -0.74
C TYR A 72 -6.69 13.06 -0.31
N VAL A 73 -5.41 13.20 -0.06
CA VAL A 73 -4.77 14.48 0.24
C VAL A 73 -3.73 14.80 -0.82
N THR A 74 -3.57 16.09 -1.12
CA THR A 74 -2.51 16.59 -1.99
C THR A 74 -1.43 17.22 -1.13
N LEU A 75 -0.20 16.72 -1.27
CA LEU A 75 0.97 17.24 -0.56
C LEU A 75 1.45 18.54 -1.19
N SER A 76 2.34 19.26 -0.50
CA SER A 76 2.93 20.53 -0.97
C SER A 76 3.71 20.41 -2.28
N ASP A 77 4.23 19.20 -2.59
CA ASP A 77 4.93 18.89 -3.84
C ASP A 77 3.99 18.37 -4.96
N GLY A 78 2.67 18.42 -4.72
CA GLY A 78 1.64 18.01 -5.68
C GLY A 78 1.35 16.50 -5.70
N LYS A 79 2.07 15.68 -4.92
CA LYS A 79 1.80 14.24 -4.82
C LYS A 79 0.52 13.96 -4.06
N LEU A 80 -0.10 12.83 -4.38
CA LEU A 80 -1.34 12.38 -3.79
C LEU A 80 -1.07 11.22 -2.84
N GLU A 81 -1.76 11.23 -1.69
CA GLU A 81 -1.69 10.15 -0.69
C GLU A 81 -3.07 9.87 -0.09
N THR A 82 -3.22 8.68 0.50
CA THR A 82 -4.40 8.38 1.32
C THR A 82 -4.36 9.19 2.61
N PRO A 83 -5.49 9.73 3.09
CA PRO A 83 -5.53 10.42 4.39
C PRO A 83 -5.24 9.47 5.56
N LEU A 84 -4.79 10.05 6.67
CA LEU A 84 -4.54 9.32 7.92
C LEU A 84 -5.55 9.73 9.01
N ILE A 85 -5.96 8.77 9.81
CA ILE A 85 -6.68 8.98 11.06
C ILE A 85 -5.65 9.34 12.12
N ASP A 86 -5.74 10.55 12.69
CA ASP A 86 -4.84 11.07 13.74
C ASP A 86 -3.36 10.89 13.41
N SER A 87 -2.98 11.12 12.16
CA SER A 87 -1.60 11.02 11.65
C SER A 87 -0.96 9.63 11.86
N LYS A 88 -1.75 8.56 11.92
CA LYS A 88 -1.30 7.17 12.14
C LYS A 88 -1.92 6.20 11.13
N ALA A 89 -3.14 5.75 11.38
CA ALA A 89 -3.76 4.72 10.56
C ALA A 89 -4.29 5.28 9.24
N CYS A 90 -4.11 4.52 8.15
CA CYS A 90 -4.74 4.83 6.87
C CYS A 90 -6.28 4.84 7.03
N VAL A 91 -6.97 5.82 6.45
CA VAL A 91 -8.45 5.90 6.51
C VAL A 91 -9.13 4.70 5.85
N TYR A 92 -8.44 4.01 4.94
CA TYR A 92 -8.96 2.84 4.24
C TYR A 92 -8.69 1.52 4.99
N VAL A 93 -8.19 1.56 6.23
CA VAL A 93 -8.01 0.35 7.04
C VAL A 93 -9.37 -0.27 7.39
N HIS A 94 -9.46 -1.58 7.21
CA HIS A 94 -10.58 -2.42 7.65
C HIS A 94 -10.15 -3.32 8.81
N TYR A 95 -10.95 -3.36 9.86
CA TYR A 95 -10.70 -4.18 11.05
C TYR A 95 -11.47 -5.49 10.93
N GLU A 96 -10.76 -6.60 10.82
CA GLU A 96 -11.33 -7.93 10.74
C GLU A 96 -11.79 -8.43 12.12
N LYS A 97 -12.75 -9.34 12.16
CA LYS A 97 -13.26 -9.92 13.41
C LYS A 97 -12.22 -10.66 14.24
N ASN A 98 -11.19 -11.20 13.60
CA ASN A 98 -10.07 -11.91 14.24
C ASN A 98 -8.95 -10.98 14.73
N GLY A 99 -9.14 -9.66 14.66
CA GLY A 99 -8.18 -8.65 15.09
C GLY A 99 -7.08 -8.35 14.05
N SER A 100 -7.09 -8.98 12.87
CA SER A 100 -6.20 -8.59 11.77
C SER A 100 -6.74 -7.36 11.04
N LEU A 101 -5.88 -6.72 10.28
CA LEU A 101 -6.19 -5.54 9.48
C LEU A 101 -6.11 -5.88 7.99
N SER A 102 -6.97 -5.29 7.20
CA SER A 102 -6.96 -5.39 5.75
C SER A 102 -7.28 -4.04 5.12
N CYS A 103 -7.26 -3.96 3.81
CA CYS A 103 -7.62 -2.75 3.09
C CYS A 103 -9.11 -2.77 2.74
N GLY A 104 -9.87 -1.74 3.11
CA GLY A 104 -11.28 -1.61 2.76
C GLY A 104 -11.51 -1.47 1.25
N ILE A 105 -10.53 -0.92 0.50
CA ILE A 105 -10.57 -0.88 -0.96
C ILE A 105 -10.45 -2.31 -1.51
N GLU A 106 -9.47 -3.07 -1.03
CA GLU A 106 -9.28 -4.48 -1.42
C GLU A 106 -10.49 -5.34 -1.08
N LYS A 107 -11.15 -5.09 0.06
CA LYS A 107 -12.41 -5.78 0.43
C LYS A 107 -13.52 -5.52 -0.58
N ALA A 108 -13.70 -4.26 -1.00
CA ALA A 108 -14.69 -3.92 -2.02
C ALA A 108 -14.36 -4.59 -3.38
N TYR A 109 -13.06 -4.68 -3.73
CA TYR A 109 -12.60 -5.36 -4.93
C TYR A 109 -12.87 -6.87 -4.88
N VAL A 110 -12.48 -7.55 -3.80
CA VAL A 110 -12.68 -9.00 -3.63
C VAL A 110 -14.17 -9.37 -3.63
N ASN A 111 -15.04 -8.46 -3.15
CA ASN A 111 -16.50 -8.63 -3.20
C ASN A 111 -17.11 -8.22 -4.55
N ASN A 112 -16.30 -7.96 -5.58
CA ASN A 112 -16.74 -7.57 -6.93
C ASN A 112 -17.61 -6.28 -6.95
N GLU A 113 -17.45 -5.39 -5.96
CA GLU A 113 -18.18 -4.13 -5.92
C GLU A 113 -17.48 -3.03 -6.73
N ILE A 114 -16.15 -3.13 -6.89
CA ILE A 114 -15.32 -2.23 -7.68
C ILE A 114 -14.36 -3.01 -8.58
N SER A 115 -13.84 -2.39 -9.64
CA SER A 115 -13.00 -3.03 -10.65
C SER A 115 -11.49 -2.85 -10.42
N PHE A 116 -11.07 -2.15 -9.38
CA PHE A 116 -9.67 -1.91 -9.06
C PHE A 116 -9.33 -2.39 -7.64
N ASN A 117 -8.08 -2.82 -7.46
CA ASN A 117 -7.57 -3.27 -6.17
C ASN A 117 -7.04 -2.08 -5.34
N LYS A 118 -6.46 -2.36 -4.18
CA LYS A 118 -5.75 -1.38 -3.34
C LYS A 118 -4.70 -0.62 -4.15
N PRO A 119 -4.25 0.56 -3.67
CA PRO A 119 -3.24 1.36 -4.36
C PRO A 119 -2.01 0.55 -4.76
N ILE A 120 -1.47 0.82 -5.94
CA ILE A 120 -0.30 0.10 -6.47
C ILE A 120 0.90 0.19 -5.53
N SER A 121 1.06 1.33 -4.83
CA SER A 121 2.09 1.52 -3.82
C SER A 121 1.99 0.56 -2.62
N CYS A 122 0.76 0.13 -2.29
CA CYS A 122 0.50 -0.90 -1.27
C CYS A 122 0.62 -2.31 -1.86
N HIS A 123 0.20 -2.48 -3.12
CA HIS A 123 0.21 -3.78 -3.80
C HIS A 123 1.63 -4.27 -4.08
N LEU A 124 2.50 -3.37 -4.54
CA LEU A 124 3.90 -3.67 -4.85
C LEU A 124 4.82 -3.69 -3.62
N TYR A 125 4.32 -3.33 -2.43
CA TYR A 125 5.17 -3.34 -1.25
C TYR A 125 5.82 -4.73 -1.03
N PRO A 126 7.15 -4.82 -0.80
CA PRO A 126 8.11 -3.80 -0.37
C PRO A 126 8.82 -3.01 -1.49
N VAL A 127 8.40 -3.15 -2.72
CA VAL A 127 8.97 -2.39 -3.84
C VAL A 127 8.42 -0.97 -3.85
N ARG A 128 9.30 0.01 -3.97
CA ARG A 128 8.98 1.43 -4.13
C ARG A 128 9.45 1.92 -5.48
N VAL A 129 8.52 2.45 -6.25
CA VAL A 129 8.79 3.06 -7.56
C VAL A 129 8.76 4.57 -7.42
N LYS A 130 9.77 5.24 -7.95
CA LYS A 130 9.83 6.70 -7.98
C LYS A 130 10.30 7.17 -9.34
N GLU A 131 9.52 8.02 -9.96
CA GLU A 131 9.84 8.62 -11.24
C GLU A 131 10.64 9.91 -11.05
N TYR A 132 11.67 10.06 -11.86
CA TYR A 132 12.49 11.26 -12.03
C TYR A 132 12.45 11.66 -13.51
N SER A 133 12.86 12.89 -13.82
CA SER A 133 12.86 13.39 -15.22
C SER A 133 13.64 12.51 -16.20
N GLU A 134 14.75 11.92 -15.74
CA GLU A 134 15.68 11.18 -16.59
C GLU A 134 15.58 9.65 -16.44
N PHE A 135 15.01 9.17 -15.34
CA PHE A 135 14.95 7.72 -15.04
C PHE A 135 13.86 7.40 -14.01
N THR A 136 13.47 6.15 -13.96
CA THR A 136 12.62 5.57 -12.91
C THR A 136 13.48 4.78 -11.94
N ALA A 137 13.35 5.02 -10.64
CA ALA A 137 14.01 4.24 -9.60
C ALA A 137 13.04 3.19 -9.04
N VAL A 138 13.51 1.95 -8.95
CA VAL A 138 12.79 0.82 -8.37
C VAL A 138 13.63 0.28 -7.21
N ASN A 139 13.18 0.55 -5.98
CA ASN A 139 13.95 0.28 -4.77
C ASN A 139 13.22 -0.71 -3.86
N TYR A 140 13.99 -1.48 -3.11
CA TYR A 140 13.49 -2.24 -1.98
C TYR A 140 13.37 -1.34 -0.75
N HIS A 141 12.24 -1.39 -0.07
CA HIS A 141 12.01 -0.66 1.17
C HIS A 141 12.10 -1.62 2.36
N ASN A 142 13.12 -1.42 3.18
CA ASN A 142 13.29 -2.19 4.40
C ASN A 142 12.49 -1.53 5.53
N TRP A 143 11.52 -2.25 6.08
CA TRP A 143 10.70 -1.80 7.19
C TRP A 143 10.64 -2.88 8.26
N PHE A 144 11.01 -2.55 9.49
CA PHE A 144 11.14 -3.51 10.59
C PHE A 144 9.85 -4.30 10.89
N ILE A 145 8.66 -3.70 10.66
CA ILE A 145 7.37 -4.39 10.85
C ILE A 145 7.15 -5.56 9.90
N CYS A 146 7.98 -5.67 8.86
CA CYS A 146 7.94 -6.73 7.86
C CYS A 146 9.02 -7.81 8.07
N SER A 147 9.69 -7.85 9.23
CA SER A 147 10.71 -8.88 9.53
C SER A 147 10.18 -10.31 9.38
N ASP A 148 8.95 -10.57 9.84
CA ASP A 148 8.29 -11.87 9.66
C ASP A 148 8.00 -12.20 8.18
N ALA A 149 7.80 -11.20 7.34
CA ALA A 149 7.63 -11.40 5.89
C ALA A 149 8.95 -11.75 5.21
N CYS A 150 10.06 -11.17 5.65
CA CYS A 150 11.41 -11.53 5.19
C CYS A 150 11.74 -12.98 5.61
N SER A 151 11.45 -13.35 6.86
CA SER A 151 11.65 -14.70 7.37
C SER A 151 10.87 -15.74 6.57
N LEU A 152 9.57 -15.50 6.35
CA LEU A 152 8.72 -16.38 5.54
C LEU A 152 9.19 -16.43 4.08
N GLY A 153 9.60 -15.30 3.50
CA GLY A 153 10.17 -15.25 2.15
C GLY A 153 11.42 -16.10 2.01
N ASN A 154 12.30 -16.10 3.03
CA ASN A 154 13.50 -16.95 3.08
C ASN A 154 13.16 -18.45 3.17
N GLU A 155 12.19 -18.81 4.01
CA GLU A 155 11.70 -20.20 4.13
C GLU A 155 11.14 -20.69 2.78
N LEU A 156 10.37 -19.86 2.11
CA LEU A 156 9.75 -20.17 0.82
C LEU A 156 10.70 -19.99 -0.38
N LYS A 157 11.90 -19.45 -0.15
CA LYS A 157 12.88 -19.10 -1.20
C LYS A 157 12.25 -18.24 -2.30
N LYS A 158 11.42 -17.26 -1.90
CA LYS A 158 10.65 -16.42 -2.81
C LYS A 158 11.27 -15.03 -2.94
N PRO A 159 12.01 -14.73 -4.03
CA PRO A 159 12.57 -13.42 -4.26
C PRO A 159 11.50 -12.34 -4.32
N VAL A 160 11.86 -11.09 -3.94
CA VAL A 160 10.94 -9.95 -3.94
C VAL A 160 10.26 -9.77 -5.30
N PHE A 161 11.00 -9.87 -6.41
CA PHE A 161 10.43 -9.71 -7.75
C PHE A 161 9.39 -10.77 -8.11
N GLU A 162 9.48 -11.97 -7.56
CA GLU A 162 8.45 -13.01 -7.74
C GLU A 162 7.23 -12.78 -6.84
N PHE A 163 7.44 -12.17 -5.68
CA PHE A 163 6.35 -11.86 -4.76
C PHE A 163 5.43 -10.77 -5.32
N VAL A 164 5.98 -9.76 -6.01
CA VAL A 164 5.21 -8.62 -6.57
C VAL A 164 4.73 -8.84 -8.00
N LYS A 165 5.02 -9.99 -8.61
CA LYS A 165 4.59 -10.36 -9.96
C LYS A 165 3.09 -10.69 -9.99
#